data_850552c14c7b53990f86ee73d5a00c58
#
_entry.id   850552c14c7b53990f86ee73d5a00c58
#
_cell.length_a   1.000
_cell.length_b   1.000
_cell.length_c   1.000
_cell.angle_alpha   90.00
_cell.angle_beta   90.00
_cell.angle_gamma   90.00
#
_symmetry.space_group_name_H-M   'P 1'
#
loop_
_entity.id
_entity.type
_entity.pdbx_description
1 polymer ?
#
loop_
_entity_poly.entity_id
_entity_poly.type
_entity_poly.pdbx_seq_one_letter_code
_entity_poly.pdbx_strand_id
1 'polypeptide(L)'
;MPFQDAIYRFGPFELRARTRELYKNGVRLKVRPQPLQILLALLARSGDIVSREELRRLLWSAETFVDFEHGLNTAIKELRGLLNDSAGEPRYIETLPKLGYRVIVPVTQVAPVHAAKAKEKNATTPAASVAVLPFVNLSAAPENEFFADGITEDVITHLAKMKSLKVISRTSVMTFKKRDRGLREIGERLGASTLLEGSVRRAGSRVRIVAQLIDCATDEHLWAETYDRDLTDIFAIQTDVALKIATALRAELSHDERSRVGRRPTDDLAAYELYSRGRNWFHQYTEEGYLRSLLDYHAAVDRDPGFALAWASIAGAHTELCIGGSVGKSPEEAIALAKKAATHALEIDQELGEAHSISALIQFAFDFDWAGAERSFLRALELSPGSAQAHQHYGWLCSSLGRYDAALGQLRRARELDPILIPTDVVTHLLRAGRIGEALEEARKSAREQPGTPRCHSVLGWALIFSGEEAAGIASLERAVALSPGATLFLSQLGQACALAGDVKRAREILQQLCDRSMREFVSPYHFAYVYAGLGEADAAIDCLEQAFDRRSGAIYGIKGSFLFRNLRDHPRFKSLLRRMNLS
;
A
#
# COMPACT_ATOMS: atom_id res chain seq x y z
N MET A 1 -3.52 -23.46 -18.93
CA MET A 1 -2.19 -23.73 -19.53
C MET A 1 -1.26 -22.58 -19.14
N PRO A 2 -0.08 -22.80 -18.57
CA PRO A 2 0.73 -21.77 -17.87
C PRO A 2 1.61 -20.86 -18.77
N PHE A 3 1.37 -20.73 -20.08
CA PHE A 3 2.29 -20.04 -21.00
C PHE A 3 1.62 -19.03 -21.94
N GLN A 4 0.50 -18.43 -21.58
CA GLN A 4 -0.29 -17.59 -22.49
C GLN A 4 0.33 -16.21 -22.84
N ASP A 5 1.31 -15.71 -22.09
CA ASP A 5 1.88 -14.36 -22.29
C ASP A 5 3.39 -14.34 -22.66
N ALA A 6 3.99 -15.49 -22.96
CA ALA A 6 5.41 -15.56 -23.25
C ALA A 6 5.76 -15.01 -24.65
N ILE A 7 6.90 -14.30 -24.74
CA ILE A 7 7.56 -13.96 -26.00
C ILE A 7 8.77 -14.88 -26.13
N TYR A 8 8.77 -15.72 -27.15
CA TYR A 8 9.88 -16.61 -27.46
C TYR A 8 10.74 -16.00 -28.56
N ARG A 9 12.05 -15.83 -28.30
CA ARG A 9 13.03 -15.41 -29.30
C ARG A 9 13.96 -16.57 -29.61
N PHE A 10 14.12 -16.88 -30.89
CA PHE A 10 14.97 -17.95 -31.37
C PHE A 10 15.53 -17.60 -32.77
N GLY A 11 16.83 -17.46 -32.89
CA GLY A 11 17.46 -16.92 -34.09
C GLY A 11 16.86 -15.55 -34.49
N PRO A 12 16.46 -15.34 -35.75
CA PRO A 12 15.84 -14.08 -36.20
C PRO A 12 14.34 -13.99 -35.91
N PHE A 13 13.75 -14.97 -35.22
CA PHE A 13 12.31 -15.07 -34.99
C PHE A 13 11.90 -14.64 -33.59
N GLU A 14 10.73 -14.00 -33.52
CA GLU A 14 10.03 -13.67 -32.27
C GLU A 14 8.59 -14.18 -32.38
N LEU A 15 8.20 -15.08 -31.48
CA LEU A 15 6.83 -15.58 -31.37
C LEU A 15 6.16 -15.00 -30.11
N ARG A 16 5.07 -14.27 -30.31
CA ARG A 16 4.23 -13.72 -29.24
C ARG A 16 3.08 -14.69 -28.98
N ALA A 17 3.13 -15.41 -27.88
CA ALA A 17 2.17 -16.46 -27.57
C ALA A 17 0.74 -15.90 -27.37
N ARG A 18 0.60 -14.71 -26.78
CA ARG A 18 -0.69 -14.06 -26.51
C ARG A 18 -1.44 -13.67 -27.79
N THR A 19 -0.74 -12.97 -28.71
CA THR A 19 -1.36 -12.50 -29.97
C THR A 19 -1.34 -13.58 -31.04
N ARG A 20 -0.64 -14.72 -30.78
CA ARG A 20 -0.40 -15.80 -31.74
C ARG A 20 0.21 -15.28 -33.05
N GLU A 21 1.25 -14.45 -32.93
CA GLU A 21 1.92 -13.80 -34.04
C GLU A 21 3.40 -14.18 -34.08
N LEU A 22 3.87 -14.55 -35.25
CA LEU A 22 5.28 -14.84 -35.52
C LEU A 22 5.90 -13.70 -36.32
N TYR A 23 7.06 -13.22 -35.88
CA TYR A 23 7.83 -12.17 -36.55
C TYR A 23 9.20 -12.71 -36.94
N LYS A 24 9.74 -12.23 -38.07
CA LYS A 24 11.12 -12.44 -38.49
C LYS A 24 11.78 -11.09 -38.71
N ASN A 25 12.86 -10.79 -37.97
CA ASN A 25 13.53 -9.49 -38.00
C ASN A 25 12.53 -8.29 -37.85
N GLY A 26 11.54 -8.44 -36.97
CA GLY A 26 10.51 -7.41 -36.73
C GLY A 26 9.35 -7.38 -37.75
N VAL A 27 9.42 -8.15 -38.84
CA VAL A 27 8.33 -8.22 -39.84
C VAL A 27 7.41 -9.40 -39.50
N ARG A 28 6.08 -9.14 -39.45
CA ARG A 28 5.07 -10.16 -39.15
C ARG A 28 4.95 -11.15 -40.29
N LEU A 29 4.99 -12.45 -39.97
CA LEU A 29 4.74 -13.55 -40.89
C LEU A 29 3.29 -14.01 -40.78
N LYS A 30 2.69 -14.33 -41.91
CA LYS A 30 1.33 -14.92 -41.98
C LYS A 30 1.44 -16.44 -41.76
N VAL A 31 0.95 -16.93 -40.64
CA VAL A 31 1.03 -18.34 -40.24
C VAL A 31 -0.36 -18.89 -39.99
N ARG A 32 -0.63 -20.13 -40.46
CA ARG A 32 -1.86 -20.82 -40.16
C ARG A 32 -1.95 -21.27 -38.70
N PRO A 33 -3.17 -21.47 -38.15
CA PRO A 33 -3.33 -21.83 -36.74
C PRO A 33 -2.58 -23.08 -36.29
N GLN A 34 -2.63 -24.17 -37.07
CA GLN A 34 -2.03 -25.46 -36.68
C GLN A 34 -0.50 -25.43 -36.62
N PRO A 35 0.25 -24.97 -37.67
CA PRO A 35 1.69 -24.78 -37.58
C PRO A 35 2.11 -23.90 -36.41
N LEU A 36 1.32 -22.86 -36.11
CA LEU A 36 1.61 -21.95 -35.02
C LEU A 36 1.44 -22.59 -33.62
N GLN A 37 0.40 -23.43 -33.46
CA GLN A 37 0.18 -24.21 -32.25
C GLN A 37 1.30 -25.22 -32.00
N ILE A 38 1.78 -25.88 -33.05
CA ILE A 38 2.94 -26.78 -32.98
C ILE A 38 4.17 -25.99 -32.49
N LEU A 39 4.47 -24.86 -33.14
CA LEU A 39 5.62 -24.04 -32.78
C LEU A 39 5.58 -23.59 -31.32
N LEU A 40 4.41 -23.17 -30.86
CA LEU A 40 4.19 -22.80 -29.46
C LEU A 40 4.48 -23.97 -28.50
N ALA A 41 4.00 -25.17 -28.81
CA ALA A 41 4.21 -26.36 -28.00
C ALA A 41 5.69 -26.74 -27.93
N LEU A 42 6.41 -26.63 -29.04
CA LEU A 42 7.83 -26.95 -29.14
C LEU A 42 8.71 -25.91 -28.42
N LEU A 43 8.39 -24.60 -28.55
CA LEU A 43 9.15 -23.53 -27.89
C LEU A 43 8.92 -23.51 -26.37
N ALA A 44 7.72 -23.86 -25.92
CA ALA A 44 7.40 -23.96 -24.50
C ALA A 44 8.19 -25.07 -23.78
N ARG A 45 8.70 -26.06 -24.52
CA ARG A 45 9.53 -27.16 -24.04
C ARG A 45 10.86 -27.20 -24.81
N SER A 46 11.50 -26.07 -24.94
CA SER A 46 12.77 -25.96 -25.68
C SER A 46 13.81 -26.96 -25.20
N GLY A 47 14.33 -27.76 -26.13
CA GLY A 47 15.29 -28.83 -25.86
C GLY A 47 14.66 -30.20 -25.56
N ASP A 48 13.40 -30.26 -25.16
CA ASP A 48 12.68 -31.51 -24.89
C ASP A 48 11.94 -32.04 -26.13
N ILE A 49 11.70 -33.35 -26.15
CA ILE A 49 10.94 -33.99 -27.21
C ILE A 49 9.43 -33.82 -26.93
N VAL A 50 8.72 -33.23 -27.88
CA VAL A 50 7.25 -33.24 -27.89
C VAL A 50 6.78 -34.38 -28.78
N SER A 51 6.09 -35.36 -28.20
CA SER A 51 5.68 -36.58 -28.93
C SER A 51 4.60 -36.31 -29.97
N ARG A 52 4.53 -37.20 -30.99
CA ARG A 52 3.49 -37.13 -32.01
C ARG A 52 2.10 -37.23 -31.41
N GLU A 53 1.93 -38.05 -30.38
CA GLU A 53 0.66 -38.24 -29.69
C GLU A 53 0.24 -36.97 -28.92
N GLU A 54 1.18 -36.26 -28.27
CA GLU A 54 0.91 -34.98 -27.60
C GLU A 54 0.47 -33.90 -28.62
N LEU A 55 1.16 -33.80 -29.75
CA LEU A 55 0.79 -32.89 -30.83
C LEU A 55 -0.56 -33.23 -31.44
N ARG A 56 -0.89 -34.51 -31.55
CA ARG A 56 -2.19 -34.96 -31.99
C ARG A 56 -3.31 -34.47 -31.08
N ARG A 57 -3.18 -34.69 -29.78
CA ARG A 57 -4.14 -34.24 -28.77
C ARG A 57 -4.29 -32.72 -28.72
N LEU A 58 -3.22 -32.00 -29.03
CA LEU A 58 -3.21 -30.53 -29.04
C LEU A 58 -3.99 -29.97 -30.25
N LEU A 59 -3.92 -30.63 -31.41
CA LEU A 59 -4.41 -30.10 -32.67
C LEU A 59 -5.83 -30.60 -33.03
N TRP A 60 -6.22 -31.78 -32.52
CA TRP A 60 -7.51 -32.40 -32.87
C TRP A 60 -8.23 -32.95 -31.63
N SER A 61 -9.54 -32.77 -31.57
CA SER A 61 -10.37 -33.38 -30.54
C SER A 61 -10.53 -34.90 -30.78
N ALA A 62 -10.85 -35.65 -29.72
CA ALA A 62 -10.99 -37.11 -29.76
C ALA A 62 -12.08 -37.62 -30.77
N GLU A 63 -12.99 -36.76 -31.18
CA GLU A 63 -14.14 -37.08 -32.08
C GLU A 63 -13.87 -36.77 -33.55
N THR A 64 -12.66 -36.34 -33.93
CA THR A 64 -12.37 -35.90 -35.28
C THR A 64 -11.80 -37.07 -36.11
N PHE A 65 -12.52 -37.53 -37.14
CA PHE A 65 -12.07 -38.54 -38.12
C PHE A 65 -11.24 -37.87 -39.23
N VAL A 66 -9.91 -37.80 -39.07
CA VAL A 66 -8.96 -37.33 -40.09
C VAL A 66 -7.67 -38.16 -40.05
N ASP A 67 -6.96 -38.21 -41.19
CA ASP A 67 -5.62 -38.79 -41.24
C ASP A 67 -4.63 -37.88 -40.47
N PHE A 68 -4.45 -38.17 -39.18
CA PHE A 68 -3.62 -37.39 -38.24
C PHE A 68 -2.14 -37.35 -38.67
N GLU A 69 -1.61 -38.43 -39.21
CA GLU A 69 -0.21 -38.51 -39.65
C GLU A 69 0.04 -37.59 -40.84
N HIS A 70 -0.85 -37.61 -41.82
CA HIS A 70 -0.75 -36.72 -42.96
C HIS A 70 -0.92 -35.24 -42.57
N GLY A 71 -1.91 -34.93 -41.73
CA GLY A 71 -2.16 -33.58 -41.21
C GLY A 71 -0.99 -33.00 -40.42
N LEU A 72 -0.40 -33.78 -39.48
CA LEU A 72 0.73 -33.36 -38.69
C LEU A 72 1.98 -33.13 -39.55
N ASN A 73 2.27 -34.07 -40.49
CA ASN A 73 3.43 -33.93 -41.36
C ASN A 73 3.27 -32.70 -42.30
N THR A 74 2.06 -32.40 -42.78
CA THR A 74 1.78 -31.22 -43.59
C THR A 74 2.01 -29.93 -42.77
N ALA A 75 1.52 -29.85 -41.52
CA ALA A 75 1.69 -28.71 -40.67
C ALA A 75 3.18 -28.48 -40.29
N ILE A 76 3.94 -29.55 -40.04
CA ILE A 76 5.40 -29.46 -39.81
C ILE A 76 6.13 -29.00 -41.06
N LYS A 77 5.75 -29.49 -42.24
CA LYS A 77 6.34 -29.05 -43.52
C LYS A 77 6.09 -27.57 -43.78
N GLU A 78 4.89 -27.08 -43.53
CA GLU A 78 4.53 -25.66 -43.64
C GLU A 78 5.36 -24.82 -42.63
N LEU A 79 5.47 -25.28 -41.37
CA LEU A 79 6.24 -24.61 -40.34
C LEU A 79 7.72 -24.51 -40.72
N ARG A 80 8.33 -25.57 -41.22
CA ARG A 80 9.71 -25.55 -41.75
C ARG A 80 9.89 -24.58 -42.90
N GLY A 81 8.93 -24.53 -43.84
CA GLY A 81 8.97 -23.54 -44.90
C GLY A 81 9.02 -22.10 -44.38
N LEU A 82 8.21 -21.78 -43.37
CA LEU A 82 8.18 -20.47 -42.75
C LEU A 82 9.47 -20.13 -42.03
N LEU A 83 10.11 -21.10 -41.37
CA LEU A 83 11.37 -20.92 -40.65
C LEU A 83 12.60 -20.99 -41.56
N ASN A 84 12.43 -21.33 -42.83
CA ASN A 84 13.50 -21.63 -43.78
C ASN A 84 14.39 -22.77 -43.25
N ASP A 85 13.75 -23.87 -42.81
CA ASP A 85 14.35 -25.04 -42.17
C ASP A 85 14.18 -26.29 -43.08
N SER A 86 15.08 -27.25 -42.96
CA SER A 86 15.10 -28.50 -43.74
C SER A 86 15.00 -29.72 -42.83
N ALA A 87 14.30 -30.78 -43.31
CA ALA A 87 14.25 -32.04 -42.57
C ALA A 87 15.58 -32.83 -42.61
N GLY A 88 16.40 -32.65 -43.66
CA GLY A 88 17.69 -33.34 -43.83
C GLY A 88 18.82 -32.65 -43.06
N GLU A 89 18.75 -31.31 -42.93
CA GLU A 89 19.71 -30.49 -42.16
C GLU A 89 18.95 -29.52 -41.28
N PRO A 90 18.40 -29.98 -40.16
CA PRO A 90 17.53 -29.16 -39.32
C PRO A 90 18.33 -28.07 -38.61
N ARG A 91 17.84 -26.82 -38.75
CA ARG A 91 18.41 -25.65 -38.03
C ARG A 91 17.56 -25.27 -36.82
N TYR A 92 16.26 -25.51 -36.86
CA TYR A 92 15.31 -25.09 -35.81
C TYR A 92 14.57 -26.28 -35.24
N ILE A 93 14.01 -27.20 -36.11
CA ILE A 93 13.16 -28.30 -35.69
C ILE A 93 13.75 -29.64 -36.14
N GLU A 94 14.21 -30.42 -35.19
CA GLU A 94 14.65 -31.78 -35.40
C GLU A 94 13.48 -32.76 -35.40
N THR A 95 13.50 -33.72 -36.30
CA THR A 95 12.57 -34.87 -36.30
C THR A 95 13.26 -36.06 -35.65
N LEU A 96 12.66 -36.61 -34.61
CA LEU A 96 13.07 -37.88 -34.01
C LEU A 96 12.11 -38.97 -34.53
N PRO A 97 12.58 -39.90 -35.41
CA PRO A 97 11.74 -40.90 -36.01
C PRO A 97 10.94 -41.70 -34.97
N LYS A 98 9.63 -41.83 -35.17
CA LYS A 98 8.67 -42.52 -34.30
C LYS A 98 8.45 -41.85 -32.92
N LEU A 99 9.27 -40.92 -32.46
CA LEU A 99 9.18 -40.27 -31.17
C LEU A 99 8.44 -38.93 -31.24
N GLY A 100 8.91 -37.98 -32.06
CA GLY A 100 8.32 -36.66 -32.11
C GLY A 100 9.22 -35.59 -32.73
N TYR A 101 9.12 -34.38 -32.21
CA TYR A 101 9.83 -33.21 -32.70
C TYR A 101 10.45 -32.43 -31.52
N ARG A 102 11.56 -31.75 -31.79
CA ARG A 102 12.29 -30.94 -30.78
C ARG A 102 12.83 -29.67 -31.42
N VAL A 103 12.81 -28.55 -30.67
CA VAL A 103 13.55 -27.33 -31.04
C VAL A 103 15.01 -27.49 -30.59
N ILE A 104 15.96 -27.24 -31.51
CA ILE A 104 17.40 -27.42 -31.30
C ILE A 104 18.18 -26.11 -31.19
N VAL A 105 17.57 -24.96 -31.39
CA VAL A 105 18.19 -23.65 -31.21
C VAL A 105 17.97 -23.13 -29.79
N PRO A 106 18.91 -22.30 -29.27
CA PRO A 106 18.67 -21.60 -28.02
C PRO A 106 17.38 -20.75 -28.12
N VAL A 107 16.46 -20.96 -27.17
CA VAL A 107 15.22 -20.20 -27.05
C VAL A 107 15.33 -19.33 -25.83
N THR A 108 15.28 -18.01 -26.03
CA THR A 108 15.18 -17.07 -24.94
C THR A 108 13.71 -16.74 -24.72
N GLN A 109 13.18 -17.12 -23.58
CA GLN A 109 11.88 -16.67 -23.14
C GLN A 109 12.03 -15.27 -22.55
N VAL A 110 11.60 -14.25 -23.28
CA VAL A 110 11.59 -12.87 -22.80
C VAL A 110 10.22 -12.66 -22.18
N ALA A 111 10.21 -12.41 -20.89
CA ALA A 111 9.00 -11.85 -20.27
C ALA A 111 8.74 -10.48 -20.93
N PRO A 112 7.53 -10.19 -21.42
CA PRO A 112 7.23 -8.90 -22.05
C PRO A 112 7.61 -7.80 -21.05
N VAL A 113 8.22 -6.71 -21.55
CA VAL A 113 8.61 -5.52 -20.74
C VAL A 113 7.39 -4.92 -20.00
N HIS A 114 6.17 -5.32 -20.39
CA HIS A 114 4.93 -5.10 -19.63
C HIS A 114 4.74 -6.09 -18.46
N ALA A 115 5.56 -7.12 -18.30
CA ALA A 115 5.43 -8.09 -17.19
C ALA A 115 5.99 -7.57 -15.87
N ALA A 116 6.77 -6.49 -15.84
CA ALA A 116 7.04 -5.75 -14.59
C ALA A 116 5.78 -5.03 -14.07
N LYS A 117 4.81 -4.71 -14.97
CA LYS A 117 3.45 -4.29 -14.60
C LYS A 117 2.45 -5.47 -14.54
N ALA A 118 2.79 -6.65 -15.03
CA ALA A 118 1.87 -7.80 -15.17
C ALA A 118 2.16 -8.96 -14.20
N LYS A 119 3.21 -8.90 -13.38
CA LYS A 119 3.34 -9.81 -12.22
C LYS A 119 2.38 -9.46 -11.07
N GLU A 120 1.68 -8.32 -11.16
CA GLU A 120 0.53 -8.00 -10.30
C GLU A 120 -0.83 -8.36 -10.91
N LYS A 121 -0.86 -8.94 -12.11
CA LYS A 121 -2.09 -9.49 -12.70
C LYS A 121 -2.05 -11.02 -12.71
N ASN A 122 -2.03 -11.63 -11.54
CA ASN A 122 -2.79 -12.85 -11.34
C ASN A 122 -4.25 -12.44 -11.42
N ALA A 123 -4.85 -12.79 -12.56
CA ALA A 123 -6.18 -12.47 -12.99
C ALA A 123 -7.25 -12.71 -11.94
N THR A 124 -7.47 -11.70 -11.15
CA THR A 124 -8.81 -11.26 -10.87
C THR A 124 -9.12 -10.20 -11.93
N THR A 125 -10.30 -10.22 -12.55
CA THR A 125 -10.99 -9.06 -13.11
C THR A 125 -10.53 -7.83 -12.32
N PRO A 126 -10.08 -6.69 -12.93
CA PRO A 126 -9.59 -5.58 -12.13
C PRO A 126 -10.58 -5.38 -11.00
N ALA A 127 -10.11 -5.57 -9.77
CA ALA A 127 -11.00 -5.55 -8.61
C ALA A 127 -11.79 -4.27 -8.72
N ALA A 128 -13.12 -4.38 -8.71
CA ALA A 128 -13.98 -3.22 -8.83
C ALA A 128 -13.52 -2.21 -7.80
N SER A 129 -13.24 -0.99 -8.23
CA SER A 129 -12.67 0.04 -7.35
C SER A 129 -13.71 1.10 -7.05
N VAL A 130 -13.88 1.41 -5.76
CA VAL A 130 -14.88 2.36 -5.28
C VAL A 130 -14.23 3.40 -4.37
N ALA A 131 -14.61 4.68 -4.56
CA ALA A 131 -14.33 5.73 -3.61
C ALA A 131 -15.67 6.27 -3.07
N VAL A 132 -15.81 6.27 -1.76
CA VAL A 132 -16.97 6.81 -1.06
C VAL A 132 -16.69 8.29 -0.79
N LEU A 133 -17.31 9.18 -1.55
CA LEU A 133 -17.15 10.62 -1.34
C LEU A 133 -17.83 11.05 -0.03
N PRO A 134 -17.32 12.10 0.64
CA PRO A 134 -17.94 12.59 1.86
C PRO A 134 -19.43 12.89 1.65
N PHE A 135 -20.28 12.31 2.49
CA PHE A 135 -21.70 12.56 2.45
C PHE A 135 -22.00 14.01 2.81
N VAL A 136 -22.86 14.66 2.03
CA VAL A 136 -23.24 16.06 2.28
C VAL A 136 -24.21 16.13 3.44
N ASN A 137 -23.90 16.93 4.46
CA ASN A 137 -24.85 17.22 5.52
C ASN A 137 -25.90 18.22 5.03
N LEU A 138 -27.15 17.78 4.96
CA LEU A 138 -28.33 18.61 4.63
C LEU A 138 -29.18 18.96 5.87
N SER A 139 -28.64 18.71 7.06
CA SER A 139 -29.30 19.07 8.32
C SER A 139 -29.06 20.55 8.66
N ALA A 140 -29.96 21.15 9.42
CA ALA A 140 -29.82 22.55 9.82
C ALA A 140 -28.71 22.78 10.87
N ALA A 141 -28.41 21.76 11.68
CA ALA A 141 -27.43 21.85 12.77
C ALA A 141 -26.02 21.47 12.30
N PRO A 142 -25.00 22.36 12.50
CA PRO A 142 -23.62 22.08 12.11
C PRO A 142 -23.02 20.82 12.77
N GLU A 143 -23.50 20.45 13.96
CA GLU A 143 -23.05 19.27 14.71
C GLU A 143 -23.32 17.97 13.94
N ASN A 144 -24.27 17.96 13.02
CA ASN A 144 -24.54 16.81 12.15
C ASN A 144 -23.48 16.60 11.05
N GLU A 145 -22.51 17.50 10.91
CA GLU A 145 -21.36 17.32 10.01
C GLU A 145 -20.51 16.11 10.43
N PHE A 146 -20.25 15.97 11.73
CA PHE A 146 -19.51 14.81 12.26
C PHE A 146 -20.25 13.49 12.02
N PHE A 147 -21.58 13.54 12.06
CA PHE A 147 -22.40 12.38 11.78
C PHE A 147 -22.33 11.96 10.30
N ALA A 148 -22.38 12.92 9.38
CA ALA A 148 -22.24 12.63 7.95
C ALA A 148 -20.85 12.08 7.59
N ASP A 149 -19.80 12.66 8.19
CA ASP A 149 -18.43 12.15 8.05
C ASP A 149 -18.29 10.74 8.64
N GLY A 150 -18.94 10.46 9.78
CA GLY A 150 -18.98 9.16 10.41
C GLY A 150 -19.63 8.10 9.50
N ILE A 151 -20.77 8.40 8.89
CA ILE A 151 -21.42 7.48 7.93
C ILE A 151 -20.50 7.19 6.74
N THR A 152 -19.84 8.21 6.20
CA THR A 152 -18.88 8.04 5.11
C THR A 152 -17.80 7.03 5.48
N GLU A 153 -17.22 7.19 6.66
CA GLU A 153 -16.14 6.34 7.15
C GLU A 153 -16.60 4.91 7.43
N ASP A 154 -17.80 4.75 8.01
CA ASP A 154 -18.33 3.42 8.30
C ASP A 154 -18.61 2.63 7.02
N VAL A 155 -19.15 3.28 5.97
CA VAL A 155 -19.32 2.63 4.67
C VAL A 155 -17.97 2.23 4.09
N ILE A 156 -16.94 3.09 4.17
CA ILE A 156 -15.57 2.75 3.76
C ILE A 156 -15.06 1.52 4.55
N THR A 157 -15.22 1.54 5.87
CA THR A 157 -14.77 0.46 6.76
C THR A 157 -15.47 -0.86 6.45
N HIS A 158 -16.79 -0.85 6.22
CA HIS A 158 -17.52 -2.05 5.82
C HIS A 158 -17.05 -2.61 4.48
N LEU A 159 -16.86 -1.75 3.48
CA LEU A 159 -16.36 -2.15 2.16
C LEU A 159 -14.90 -2.66 2.23
N ALA A 160 -14.06 -2.08 3.10
CA ALA A 160 -12.66 -2.48 3.26
C ALA A 160 -12.48 -3.91 3.82
N LYS A 161 -13.52 -4.49 4.42
CA LYS A 161 -13.56 -5.90 4.85
C LYS A 161 -13.72 -6.88 3.68
N MET A 162 -14.02 -6.39 2.47
CA MET A 162 -14.29 -7.20 1.28
C MET A 162 -13.03 -7.31 0.41
N LYS A 163 -12.50 -8.52 0.26
CA LYS A 163 -11.27 -8.79 -0.50
C LYS A 163 -11.40 -8.51 -2.00
N SER A 164 -12.59 -8.67 -2.54
CA SER A 164 -12.89 -8.49 -3.97
C SER A 164 -13.01 -7.04 -4.41
N LEU A 165 -13.02 -6.07 -3.46
CA LEU A 165 -13.13 -4.65 -3.73
C LEU A 165 -11.82 -3.90 -3.42
N LYS A 166 -11.45 -2.98 -4.31
CA LYS A 166 -10.48 -1.93 -4.01
C LYS A 166 -11.23 -0.72 -3.49
N VAL A 167 -11.11 -0.42 -2.20
CA VAL A 167 -11.78 0.70 -1.55
C VAL A 167 -10.79 1.80 -1.27
N ILE A 168 -11.09 3.01 -1.72
CA ILE A 168 -10.21 4.17 -1.46
C ILE A 168 -10.41 4.66 -0.03
N SER A 169 -9.30 4.94 0.64
CA SER A 169 -9.28 5.36 2.04
C SER A 169 -10.03 6.67 2.29
N ARG A 170 -10.49 6.82 3.54
CA ARG A 170 -11.10 8.06 4.02
C ARG A 170 -10.21 9.28 3.77
N THR A 171 -8.92 9.17 4.08
CA THR A 171 -7.96 10.29 4.00
C THR A 171 -7.92 10.89 2.60
N SER A 172 -7.87 10.04 1.58
CA SER A 172 -7.87 10.49 0.19
C SER A 172 -9.20 11.09 -0.23
N VAL A 173 -10.34 10.49 0.12
CA VAL A 173 -11.65 11.00 -0.32
C VAL A 173 -12.06 12.30 0.38
N MET A 174 -11.65 12.52 1.63
CA MET A 174 -11.96 13.74 2.38
C MET A 174 -11.36 15.00 1.77
N THR A 175 -10.30 14.89 0.94
CA THR A 175 -9.75 16.04 0.19
C THR A 175 -10.71 16.59 -0.86
N PHE A 176 -11.73 15.81 -1.23
CA PHE A 176 -12.78 16.20 -2.17
C PHE A 176 -14.10 16.63 -1.49
N LYS A 177 -14.07 16.94 -0.20
CA LYS A 177 -15.26 17.36 0.54
C LYS A 177 -15.93 18.61 -0.05
N LYS A 178 -15.14 19.53 -0.62
CA LYS A 178 -15.65 20.76 -1.25
C LYS A 178 -16.27 20.55 -2.64
N ARG A 179 -16.10 19.34 -3.24
CA ARG A 179 -16.67 18.96 -4.56
C ARG A 179 -16.50 20.02 -5.65
N ASP A 180 -15.31 20.59 -5.74
CA ASP A 180 -14.94 21.61 -6.72
C ASP A 180 -14.51 21.04 -8.09
N ARG A 181 -14.69 19.72 -8.29
CA ARG A 181 -14.24 18.96 -9.45
C ARG A 181 -15.32 18.02 -9.96
N GLY A 182 -15.24 17.70 -11.28
CA GLY A 182 -16.12 16.70 -11.89
C GLY A 182 -15.79 15.27 -11.42
N LEU A 183 -16.80 14.38 -11.44
CA LEU A 183 -16.68 13.00 -10.95
C LEU A 183 -15.57 12.22 -11.67
N ARG A 184 -15.44 12.40 -12.97
CA ARG A 184 -14.40 11.76 -13.77
C ARG A 184 -12.99 12.13 -13.30
N GLU A 185 -12.74 13.43 -13.07
CA GLU A 185 -11.44 13.90 -12.56
C GLU A 185 -11.14 13.35 -11.17
N ILE A 186 -12.15 13.30 -10.31
CA ILE A 186 -12.03 12.72 -8.96
C ILE A 186 -11.67 11.23 -9.06
N GLY A 187 -12.39 10.48 -9.91
CA GLY A 187 -12.12 9.05 -10.15
C GLY A 187 -10.70 8.79 -10.66
N GLU A 188 -10.24 9.58 -11.63
CA GLU A 188 -8.88 9.48 -12.17
C GLU A 188 -7.81 9.75 -11.09
N ARG A 189 -8.00 10.78 -10.26
CA ARG A 189 -7.06 11.13 -9.18
C ARG A 189 -7.02 10.11 -8.06
N LEU A 190 -8.16 9.52 -7.73
CA LEU A 190 -8.27 8.47 -6.71
C LEU A 190 -7.95 7.08 -7.26
N GLY A 191 -7.87 6.91 -8.58
CA GLY A 191 -7.73 5.61 -9.22
C GLY A 191 -8.91 4.69 -8.91
N ALA A 192 -10.12 5.28 -8.85
CA ALA A 192 -11.38 4.60 -8.63
C ALA A 192 -12.20 4.57 -9.93
N SER A 193 -12.78 3.42 -10.26
CA SER A 193 -13.69 3.27 -11.41
C SER A 193 -15.11 3.72 -11.10
N THR A 194 -15.50 3.68 -9.82
CA THR A 194 -16.82 4.08 -9.35
C THR A 194 -16.74 5.00 -8.15
N LEU A 195 -17.69 5.91 -8.04
CA LEU A 195 -17.83 6.82 -6.91
C LEU A 195 -19.17 6.57 -6.24
N LEU A 196 -19.18 6.51 -4.91
CA LEU A 196 -20.39 6.59 -4.11
C LEU A 196 -20.55 8.03 -3.66
N GLU A 197 -21.64 8.65 -4.05
CA GLU A 197 -22.07 9.94 -3.54
C GLU A 197 -23.28 9.81 -2.63
N GLY A 198 -23.44 10.73 -1.71
CA GLY A 198 -24.60 10.72 -0.86
C GLY A 198 -24.83 12.01 -0.09
N SER A 199 -25.99 12.09 0.55
CA SER A 199 -26.35 13.14 1.49
C SER A 199 -27.05 12.56 2.70
N VAL A 200 -26.90 13.25 3.82
CA VAL A 200 -27.53 12.90 5.10
C VAL A 200 -28.33 14.09 5.61
N ARG A 201 -29.56 13.84 5.98
CA ARG A 201 -30.41 14.83 6.69
C ARG A 201 -30.91 14.18 7.96
N ARG A 202 -30.61 14.76 9.10
CA ARG A 202 -31.11 14.37 10.42
C ARG A 202 -32.13 15.39 10.90
N ALA A 203 -33.24 14.91 11.44
CA ALA A 203 -34.28 15.71 12.06
C ALA A 203 -34.80 14.95 13.29
N GLY A 204 -34.34 15.34 14.49
CA GLY A 204 -34.65 14.61 15.72
C GLY A 204 -34.18 13.16 15.68
N SER A 205 -35.09 12.21 15.87
CA SER A 205 -34.83 10.76 15.81
C SER A 205 -34.87 10.16 14.40
N ARG A 206 -35.18 10.96 13.36
CA ARG A 206 -35.27 10.51 11.97
C ARG A 206 -34.00 10.85 11.20
N VAL A 207 -33.58 9.94 10.34
CA VAL A 207 -32.50 10.16 9.40
C VAL A 207 -32.96 9.79 7.99
N ARG A 208 -32.67 10.70 7.05
CA ARG A 208 -32.79 10.42 5.61
C ARG A 208 -31.40 10.39 5.00
N ILE A 209 -31.07 9.29 4.36
CA ILE A 209 -29.81 9.09 3.63
C ILE A 209 -30.16 8.83 2.17
N VAL A 210 -29.55 9.58 1.27
CA VAL A 210 -29.56 9.31 -0.17
C VAL A 210 -28.17 8.85 -0.54
N ALA A 211 -28.08 7.73 -1.24
CA ALA A 211 -26.81 7.18 -1.71
C ALA A 211 -26.93 6.76 -3.17
N GLN A 212 -25.93 7.05 -3.98
CA GLN A 212 -25.90 6.69 -5.39
C GLN A 212 -24.47 6.30 -5.80
N LEU A 213 -24.36 5.18 -6.52
CA LEU A 213 -23.13 4.66 -7.07
C LEU A 213 -23.05 5.00 -8.56
N ILE A 214 -21.99 5.67 -8.97
CA ILE A 214 -21.82 6.24 -10.31
C ILE A 214 -20.56 5.69 -10.95
N ASP A 215 -20.61 5.30 -12.22
CA ASP A 215 -19.45 4.94 -13.03
C ASP A 215 -18.72 6.24 -13.45
N CYS A 216 -17.41 6.32 -13.16
CA CYS A 216 -16.61 7.52 -13.44
C CYS A 216 -16.39 7.79 -14.93
N ALA A 217 -16.46 6.76 -15.77
CA ALA A 217 -16.18 6.88 -17.20
C ALA A 217 -17.41 7.32 -18.00
N THR A 218 -18.59 6.82 -17.60
CA THR A 218 -19.85 7.00 -18.35
C THR A 218 -20.80 8.00 -17.68
N ASP A 219 -20.57 8.37 -16.43
CA ASP A 219 -21.50 9.14 -15.58
C ASP A 219 -22.84 8.41 -15.35
N GLU A 220 -22.91 7.10 -15.60
CA GLU A 220 -24.12 6.31 -15.40
C GLU A 220 -24.31 5.93 -13.94
N HIS A 221 -25.56 6.05 -13.47
CA HIS A 221 -25.92 5.58 -12.13
C HIS A 221 -26.06 4.06 -12.14
N LEU A 222 -25.14 3.36 -11.51
CA LEU A 222 -25.16 1.91 -11.36
C LEU A 222 -26.20 1.46 -10.31
N TRP A 223 -26.40 2.30 -9.30
CA TRP A 223 -27.34 2.09 -8.22
C TRP A 223 -27.67 3.42 -7.52
N ALA A 224 -28.91 3.59 -7.08
CA ALA A 224 -29.34 4.70 -6.24
C ALA A 224 -30.46 4.28 -5.29
N GLU A 225 -30.40 4.72 -4.05
CA GLU A 225 -31.43 4.43 -3.05
C GLU A 225 -31.58 5.55 -2.03
N THR A 226 -32.78 5.66 -1.48
CA THR A 226 -33.11 6.59 -0.39
C THR A 226 -33.61 5.81 0.82
N TYR A 227 -32.95 6.02 1.94
CA TYR A 227 -33.32 5.49 3.26
C TYR A 227 -34.00 6.59 4.06
N ASP A 228 -35.18 6.34 4.55
CA ASP A 228 -35.90 7.21 5.50
C ASP A 228 -36.33 6.35 6.68
N ARG A 229 -35.55 6.38 7.75
CA ARG A 229 -35.59 5.44 8.87
C ARG A 229 -35.44 6.19 10.21
N ASP A 230 -35.69 5.45 11.30
CA ASP A 230 -35.27 5.91 12.61
C ASP A 230 -33.75 5.86 12.78
N LEU A 231 -33.19 6.77 13.56
CA LEU A 231 -31.75 6.87 13.77
C LEU A 231 -31.15 5.61 14.40
N THR A 232 -31.95 4.86 15.17
CA THR A 232 -31.56 3.55 15.71
C THR A 232 -31.26 2.50 14.66
N ASP A 233 -31.73 2.69 13.42
CA ASP A 233 -31.49 1.78 12.30
C ASP A 233 -30.22 2.11 11.53
N ILE A 234 -29.41 3.08 11.99
CA ILE A 234 -28.25 3.59 11.24
C ILE A 234 -27.26 2.48 10.86
N PHE A 235 -26.97 1.54 11.74
CA PHE A 235 -26.06 0.44 11.47
C PHE A 235 -26.62 -0.53 10.41
N ALA A 236 -27.94 -0.76 10.43
CA ALA A 236 -28.59 -1.56 9.40
C ALA A 236 -28.52 -0.89 8.02
N ILE A 237 -28.64 0.45 7.97
CA ILE A 237 -28.50 1.23 6.73
C ILE A 237 -27.07 1.13 6.20
N GLN A 238 -26.06 1.32 7.04
CA GLN A 238 -24.64 1.24 6.65
C GLN A 238 -24.30 -0.13 6.07
N THR A 239 -24.76 -1.19 6.72
CA THR A 239 -24.60 -2.58 6.26
C THR A 239 -25.29 -2.80 4.91
N ASP A 240 -26.54 -2.35 4.76
CA ASP A 240 -27.31 -2.52 3.52
C ASP A 240 -26.66 -1.77 2.35
N VAL A 241 -26.23 -0.53 2.56
CA VAL A 241 -25.50 0.26 1.55
C VAL A 241 -24.25 -0.49 1.10
N ALA A 242 -23.42 -1.01 2.03
CA ALA A 242 -22.21 -1.72 1.69
C ALA A 242 -22.49 -3.01 0.88
N LEU A 243 -23.51 -3.80 1.27
CA LEU A 243 -23.91 -5.01 0.56
C LEU A 243 -24.49 -4.72 -0.83
N LYS A 244 -25.25 -3.64 -0.99
CA LYS A 244 -25.80 -3.23 -2.28
C LYS A 244 -24.72 -2.72 -3.24
N ILE A 245 -23.73 -1.98 -2.74
CA ILE A 245 -22.55 -1.60 -3.51
C ILE A 245 -21.81 -2.85 -3.99
N ALA A 246 -21.56 -3.81 -3.09
CA ALA A 246 -20.91 -5.06 -3.46
C ALA A 246 -21.69 -5.80 -4.56
N THR A 247 -23.02 -5.84 -4.46
CA THR A 247 -23.89 -6.46 -5.47
C THR A 247 -23.83 -5.71 -6.81
N ALA A 248 -23.92 -4.37 -6.80
CA ALA A 248 -23.84 -3.54 -7.99
C ALA A 248 -22.50 -3.68 -8.72
N LEU A 249 -21.42 -3.84 -7.94
CA LEU A 249 -20.06 -4.05 -8.45
C LEU A 249 -19.74 -5.53 -8.72
N ARG A 250 -20.72 -6.43 -8.57
CA ARG A 250 -20.57 -7.89 -8.77
C ARG A 250 -19.43 -8.49 -7.94
N ALA A 251 -19.22 -7.94 -6.74
CA ALA A 251 -18.23 -8.45 -5.81
C ALA A 251 -18.72 -9.76 -5.18
N GLU A 252 -17.87 -10.79 -5.25
CA GLU A 252 -18.15 -12.06 -4.57
C GLU A 252 -17.77 -11.92 -3.09
N LEU A 253 -18.72 -12.20 -2.20
CA LEU A 253 -18.53 -12.16 -0.76
C LEU A 253 -18.62 -13.56 -0.17
N SER A 254 -17.62 -13.96 0.59
CA SER A 254 -17.68 -15.17 1.41
C SER A 254 -18.72 -15.02 2.53
N HIS A 255 -19.10 -16.16 3.15
CA HIS A 255 -20.01 -16.14 4.29
C HIS A 255 -19.44 -15.31 5.46
N ASP A 256 -18.13 -15.47 5.73
CA ASP A 256 -17.44 -14.76 6.82
C ASP A 256 -17.36 -13.25 6.56
N GLU A 257 -17.10 -12.82 5.31
CA GLU A 257 -17.12 -11.40 4.94
C GLU A 257 -18.50 -10.78 5.15
N ARG A 258 -19.57 -11.48 4.75
CA ARG A 258 -20.95 -11.02 4.99
C ARG A 258 -21.26 -10.89 6.48
N SER A 259 -20.84 -11.86 7.28
CA SER A 259 -21.01 -11.84 8.73
C SER A 259 -20.29 -10.64 9.36
N ARG A 260 -19.02 -10.40 8.98
CA ARG A 260 -18.23 -9.26 9.49
C ARG A 260 -18.80 -7.91 9.09
N VAL A 261 -19.30 -7.78 7.86
CA VAL A 261 -19.96 -6.55 7.39
C VAL A 261 -21.25 -6.28 8.17
N GLY A 262 -21.98 -7.32 8.56
CA GLY A 262 -23.24 -7.20 9.30
C GLY A 262 -23.10 -6.92 10.81
N ARG A 263 -21.88 -6.98 11.38
CA ARG A 263 -21.69 -6.73 12.82
C ARG A 263 -21.92 -5.27 13.18
N ARG A 264 -22.72 -5.05 14.22
CA ARG A 264 -22.89 -3.72 14.82
C ARG A 264 -21.74 -3.44 15.77
N PRO A 265 -21.15 -2.25 15.73
CA PRO A 265 -20.05 -1.90 16.63
C PRO A 265 -20.51 -1.66 18.09
N THR A 266 -21.74 -1.21 18.29
CA THR A 266 -22.40 -0.98 19.58
C THR A 266 -23.92 -0.96 19.38
N ASP A 267 -24.70 -1.21 20.43
CA ASP A 267 -26.15 -1.00 20.45
C ASP A 267 -26.53 0.36 21.07
N ASP A 268 -25.59 1.07 21.71
CA ASP A 268 -25.79 2.42 22.28
C ASP A 268 -25.48 3.51 21.23
N LEU A 269 -26.55 4.13 20.70
CA LEU A 269 -26.43 5.20 19.72
C LEU A 269 -25.64 6.41 20.24
N ALA A 270 -25.79 6.76 21.53
CA ALA A 270 -25.07 7.88 22.10
C ALA A 270 -23.58 7.58 22.28
N ALA A 271 -23.21 6.32 22.60
CA ALA A 271 -21.82 5.88 22.56
C ALA A 271 -21.23 5.98 21.14
N TYR A 272 -22.01 5.57 20.12
CA TYR A 272 -21.60 5.72 18.73
C TYR A 272 -21.43 7.19 18.30
N GLU A 273 -22.31 8.09 18.70
CA GLU A 273 -22.16 9.53 18.40
C GLU A 273 -20.90 10.14 19.03
N LEU A 274 -20.60 9.79 20.28
CA LEU A 274 -19.36 10.17 20.96
C LEU A 274 -18.15 9.62 20.21
N TYR A 275 -18.15 8.35 19.88
CA TYR A 275 -17.09 7.70 19.09
C TYR A 275 -16.87 8.41 17.74
N SER A 276 -17.93 8.70 17.00
CA SER A 276 -17.86 9.38 15.70
C SER A 276 -17.29 10.79 15.80
N ARG A 277 -17.61 11.52 16.87
CA ARG A 277 -17.03 12.83 17.17
C ARG A 277 -15.55 12.70 17.52
N GLY A 278 -15.17 11.72 18.35
CA GLY A 278 -13.79 11.42 18.68
C GLY A 278 -12.96 11.08 17.43
N ARG A 279 -13.50 10.29 16.51
CA ARG A 279 -12.86 9.99 15.22
C ARG A 279 -12.55 11.27 14.42
N ASN A 280 -13.48 12.20 14.39
CA ASN A 280 -13.28 13.45 13.67
C ASN A 280 -12.13 14.29 14.27
N TRP A 281 -12.02 14.32 15.60
CA TRP A 281 -10.87 14.94 16.27
C TRP A 281 -9.57 14.21 15.95
N PHE A 282 -9.55 12.88 16.03
CA PHE A 282 -8.40 12.04 15.72
C PHE A 282 -7.81 12.34 14.34
N HIS A 283 -8.66 12.50 13.33
CA HIS A 283 -8.26 12.77 11.95
C HIS A 283 -7.78 14.21 11.66
N GLN A 284 -7.65 15.05 12.67
CA GLN A 284 -6.93 16.31 12.54
C GLN A 284 -5.41 16.13 12.56
N TYR A 285 -4.94 14.94 12.99
CA TYR A 285 -3.52 14.60 13.06
C TYR A 285 -2.69 15.63 13.85
N THR A 286 -3.28 16.19 14.91
CA THR A 286 -2.66 17.15 15.83
C THR A 286 -2.70 16.61 17.26
N GLU A 287 -1.77 17.07 18.11
CA GLU A 287 -1.78 16.73 19.54
C GLU A 287 -3.13 17.06 20.20
N GLU A 288 -3.65 18.27 19.97
CA GLU A 288 -4.95 18.70 20.49
C GLU A 288 -6.07 17.78 19.97
N GLY A 289 -6.04 17.40 18.69
CA GLY A 289 -7.00 16.49 18.10
C GLY A 289 -6.98 15.12 18.78
N TYR A 290 -5.81 14.55 19.04
CA TYR A 290 -5.68 13.28 19.74
C TYR A 290 -6.17 13.37 21.19
N LEU A 291 -5.84 14.43 21.91
CA LEU A 291 -6.30 14.63 23.29
C LEU A 291 -7.83 14.79 23.35
N ARG A 292 -8.43 15.57 22.44
CA ARG A 292 -9.89 15.69 22.34
C ARG A 292 -10.55 14.36 21.96
N SER A 293 -9.95 13.61 21.06
CA SER A 293 -10.49 12.31 20.67
C SER A 293 -10.54 11.34 21.85
N LEU A 294 -9.51 11.34 22.71
CA LEU A 294 -9.49 10.52 23.92
C LEU A 294 -10.65 10.84 24.87
N LEU A 295 -11.00 12.12 25.05
CA LEU A 295 -12.15 12.50 25.88
C LEU A 295 -13.45 11.87 25.37
N ASP A 296 -13.68 11.95 24.07
CA ASP A 296 -14.89 11.41 23.44
C ASP A 296 -14.88 9.88 23.43
N TYR A 297 -13.75 9.24 23.15
CA TYR A 297 -13.64 7.79 23.17
C TYR A 297 -13.83 7.22 24.59
N HIS A 298 -13.27 7.87 25.63
CA HIS A 298 -13.53 7.45 27.00
C HIS A 298 -15.01 7.61 27.36
N ALA A 299 -15.64 8.72 27.01
CA ALA A 299 -17.07 8.88 27.23
C ALA A 299 -17.92 7.82 26.49
N ALA A 300 -17.46 7.37 25.31
CA ALA A 300 -18.12 6.28 24.57
C ALA A 300 -18.02 4.93 25.30
N VAL A 301 -16.84 4.55 25.79
CA VAL A 301 -16.65 3.28 26.52
C VAL A 301 -17.20 3.31 27.94
N ASP A 302 -17.33 4.48 28.55
CA ASP A 302 -18.04 4.65 29.84
C ASP A 302 -19.53 4.35 29.70
N ARG A 303 -20.12 4.68 28.52
CA ARG A 303 -21.52 4.35 28.21
C ARG A 303 -21.71 2.90 27.79
N ASP A 304 -20.84 2.40 26.91
CA ASP A 304 -20.82 1.02 26.44
C ASP A 304 -19.42 0.41 26.61
N PRO A 305 -19.13 -0.23 27.74
CA PRO A 305 -17.87 -0.91 27.96
C PRO A 305 -17.57 -2.04 26.94
N GLY A 306 -18.60 -2.57 26.27
CA GLY A 306 -18.50 -3.56 25.20
C GLY A 306 -18.11 -3.00 23.84
N PHE A 307 -17.91 -1.69 23.70
CA PHE A 307 -17.62 -1.05 22.43
C PHE A 307 -16.14 -1.24 22.02
N ALA A 308 -15.79 -2.43 21.48
CA ALA A 308 -14.44 -2.81 21.12
C ALA A 308 -13.71 -1.81 20.21
N LEU A 309 -14.42 -1.25 19.21
CA LEU A 309 -13.84 -0.29 18.27
C LEU A 309 -13.44 1.03 18.95
N ALA A 310 -14.18 1.48 19.95
CA ALA A 310 -13.80 2.66 20.75
C ALA A 310 -12.56 2.39 21.60
N TRP A 311 -12.42 1.19 22.18
CA TRP A 311 -11.21 0.78 22.88
C TRP A 311 -9.98 0.71 21.95
N ALA A 312 -10.13 0.17 20.73
CA ALA A 312 -9.07 0.18 19.72
C ALA A 312 -8.68 1.61 19.34
N SER A 313 -9.65 2.54 19.27
CA SER A 313 -9.38 3.96 18.96
C SER A 313 -8.67 4.69 20.10
N ILE A 314 -8.96 4.36 21.36
CA ILE A 314 -8.19 4.83 22.53
C ILE A 314 -6.73 4.39 22.41
N ALA A 315 -6.52 3.10 22.07
CA ALA A 315 -5.17 2.58 21.85
C ALA A 315 -4.45 3.32 20.72
N GLY A 316 -5.13 3.58 19.61
CA GLY A 316 -4.60 4.34 18.48
C GLY A 316 -4.19 5.76 18.87
N ALA A 317 -5.05 6.49 19.58
CA ALA A 317 -4.77 7.86 19.99
C ALA A 317 -3.56 7.96 20.94
N HIS A 318 -3.44 7.06 21.91
CA HIS A 318 -2.26 7.00 22.76
C HIS A 318 -0.99 6.63 21.97
N THR A 319 -1.08 5.75 21.00
CA THR A 319 0.04 5.36 20.13
C THR A 319 0.53 6.54 19.29
N GLU A 320 -0.36 7.31 18.69
CA GLU A 320 -0.02 8.49 17.88
C GLU A 320 0.63 9.60 18.73
N LEU A 321 0.13 9.83 19.94
CA LEU A 321 0.75 10.77 20.90
C LEU A 321 2.20 10.37 21.23
N CYS A 322 2.50 9.06 21.37
CA CYS A 322 3.86 8.58 21.60
C CYS A 322 4.76 8.76 20.36
N ILE A 323 4.27 8.43 19.18
CA ILE A 323 5.04 8.54 17.92
C ILE A 323 5.33 10.02 17.61
N GLY A 324 4.36 10.90 17.82
CA GLY A 324 4.48 12.34 17.61
C GLY A 324 5.41 13.06 18.60
N GLY A 325 5.80 12.39 19.67
CA GLY A 325 6.63 12.99 20.72
C GLY A 325 5.88 14.03 21.57
N SER A 326 4.57 13.99 21.57
CA SER A 326 3.69 14.94 22.23
C SER A 326 3.48 14.63 23.71
N VAL A 327 3.31 15.64 24.51
CA VAL A 327 3.51 15.63 25.95
C VAL A 327 2.20 15.89 26.71
N GLY A 328 1.96 15.11 27.66
CA GLY A 328 0.94 15.20 28.72
C GLY A 328 1.12 14.05 29.68
N LYS A 329 1.70 12.95 29.20
CA LYS A 329 2.10 11.76 29.97
C LYS A 329 3.48 11.32 29.50
N SER A 330 4.21 10.55 30.33
CA SER A 330 5.44 9.95 29.86
C SER A 330 5.12 8.98 28.69
N PRO A 331 6.02 8.81 27.72
CA PRO A 331 5.84 7.81 26.66
C PRO A 331 5.51 6.42 27.21
N GLU A 332 6.15 6.03 28.34
CA GLU A 332 5.92 4.73 28.97
C GLU A 332 4.48 4.59 29.48
N GLU A 333 3.93 5.62 30.12
CA GLU A 333 2.54 5.63 30.59
C GLU A 333 1.56 5.56 29.42
N ALA A 334 1.79 6.37 28.37
CA ALA A 334 0.93 6.38 27.20
C ALA A 334 0.96 5.03 26.45
N ILE A 335 2.15 4.40 26.32
CA ILE A 335 2.29 3.07 25.74
C ILE A 335 1.57 2.01 26.59
N ALA A 336 1.68 2.09 27.92
CA ALA A 336 0.99 1.16 28.82
C ALA A 336 -0.54 1.27 28.67
N LEU A 337 -1.08 2.48 28.54
CA LEU A 337 -2.49 2.73 28.28
C LEU A 337 -2.92 2.22 26.90
N ALA A 338 -2.11 2.46 25.88
CA ALA A 338 -2.37 1.94 24.52
C ALA A 338 -2.46 0.41 24.53
N LYS A 339 -1.52 -0.27 25.17
CA LYS A 339 -1.51 -1.74 25.29
C LYS A 339 -2.74 -2.26 26.00
N LYS A 340 -3.08 -1.67 27.15
CA LYS A 340 -4.25 -2.06 27.93
C LYS A 340 -5.53 -1.93 27.09
N ALA A 341 -5.70 -0.83 26.39
CA ALA A 341 -6.87 -0.57 25.56
C ALA A 341 -6.92 -1.52 24.34
N ALA A 342 -5.79 -1.76 23.67
CA ALA A 342 -5.73 -2.69 22.53
C ALA A 342 -6.03 -4.14 22.95
N THR A 343 -5.49 -4.59 24.10
CA THR A 343 -5.78 -5.92 24.66
C THR A 343 -7.26 -6.04 25.00
N HIS A 344 -7.83 -5.04 25.66
CA HIS A 344 -9.25 -5.06 26.03
C HIS A 344 -10.17 -5.06 24.79
N ALA A 345 -9.83 -4.32 23.75
CA ALA A 345 -10.56 -4.36 22.48
C ALA A 345 -10.60 -5.79 21.88
N LEU A 346 -9.48 -6.52 21.94
CA LEU A 346 -9.39 -7.90 21.45
C LEU A 346 -10.05 -8.92 22.38
N GLU A 347 -10.14 -8.66 23.68
CA GLU A 347 -10.93 -9.49 24.61
C GLU A 347 -12.42 -9.40 24.28
N ILE A 348 -12.92 -8.22 23.86
CA ILE A 348 -14.31 -8.01 23.47
C ILE A 348 -14.58 -8.57 22.06
N ASP A 349 -13.72 -8.25 21.07
CA ASP A 349 -13.87 -8.71 19.69
C ASP A 349 -12.53 -9.16 19.09
N GLN A 350 -12.29 -10.47 19.02
CA GLN A 350 -11.10 -11.08 18.43
C GLN A 350 -11.03 -10.98 16.89
N GLU A 351 -12.11 -10.55 16.24
CA GLU A 351 -12.17 -10.35 14.79
C GLU A 351 -12.15 -8.86 14.39
N LEU A 352 -11.76 -7.98 15.31
CA LEU A 352 -11.61 -6.55 15.04
C LEU A 352 -10.24 -6.27 14.40
N GLY A 353 -10.22 -6.07 13.07
CA GLY A 353 -8.99 -5.85 12.29
C GLY A 353 -8.21 -4.61 12.76
N GLU A 354 -8.89 -3.55 13.16
CA GLU A 354 -8.33 -2.32 13.70
C GLU A 354 -7.55 -2.57 15.00
N ALA A 355 -8.09 -3.39 15.91
CA ALA A 355 -7.41 -3.73 17.15
C ALA A 355 -6.14 -4.57 16.91
N HIS A 356 -6.18 -5.51 15.96
CA HIS A 356 -4.99 -6.24 15.53
C HIS A 356 -3.94 -5.32 14.90
N SER A 357 -4.34 -4.35 14.07
CA SER A 357 -3.43 -3.40 13.43
C SER A 357 -2.72 -2.51 14.45
N ILE A 358 -3.44 -1.99 15.44
CA ILE A 358 -2.86 -1.17 16.52
C ILE A 358 -1.97 -2.01 17.44
N SER A 359 -2.39 -3.22 17.82
CA SER A 359 -1.54 -4.14 18.59
C SER A 359 -0.23 -4.43 17.87
N ALA A 360 -0.31 -4.69 16.56
CA ALA A 360 0.88 -4.91 15.73
C ALA A 360 1.80 -3.69 15.71
N LEU A 361 1.26 -2.48 15.58
CA LEU A 361 2.04 -1.24 15.60
C LEU A 361 2.74 -1.05 16.95
N ILE A 362 2.07 -1.31 18.07
CA ILE A 362 2.65 -1.22 19.41
C ILE A 362 3.79 -2.24 19.58
N GLN A 363 3.55 -3.52 19.22
CA GLN A 363 4.55 -4.58 19.26
C GLN A 363 5.77 -4.25 18.41
N PHE A 364 5.57 -3.69 17.22
CA PHE A 364 6.60 -3.30 16.28
C PHE A 364 7.40 -2.07 16.76
N ALA A 365 6.71 -0.98 17.08
CA ALA A 365 7.36 0.32 17.30
C ALA A 365 7.96 0.45 18.70
N PHE A 366 7.37 -0.22 19.71
CA PHE A 366 7.73 -0.01 21.11
C PHE A 366 8.25 -1.27 21.81
N ASP A 367 7.76 -2.46 21.48
CA ASP A 367 8.19 -3.70 22.13
C ASP A 367 9.34 -4.39 21.40
N PHE A 368 9.53 -4.08 20.11
CA PHE A 368 10.46 -4.78 19.24
C PHE A 368 10.17 -6.30 19.18
N ASP A 369 8.89 -6.66 19.35
CA ASP A 369 8.38 -8.02 19.08
C ASP A 369 8.00 -8.17 17.62
N TRP A 370 9.02 -8.38 16.78
CA TRP A 370 8.87 -8.48 15.33
C TRP A 370 7.96 -9.61 14.89
N ALA A 371 8.06 -10.76 15.56
CA ALA A 371 7.27 -11.94 15.22
C ALA A 371 5.80 -11.79 15.65
N GLY A 372 5.55 -11.23 16.84
CA GLY A 372 4.20 -10.89 17.31
C GLY A 372 3.55 -9.86 16.40
N ALA A 373 4.26 -8.79 16.08
CA ALA A 373 3.79 -7.74 15.18
C ALA A 373 3.41 -8.29 13.79
N GLU A 374 4.24 -9.18 13.23
CA GLU A 374 3.95 -9.79 11.93
C GLU A 374 2.67 -10.62 11.96
N ARG A 375 2.48 -11.47 12.98
CA ARG A 375 1.25 -12.24 13.15
C ARG A 375 0.02 -11.34 13.26
N SER A 376 0.13 -10.27 14.05
CA SER A 376 -0.97 -9.32 14.27
C SER A 376 -1.30 -8.53 13.00
N PHE A 377 -0.29 -8.07 12.21
CA PHE A 377 -0.53 -7.41 10.92
C PHE A 377 -1.17 -8.36 9.91
N LEU A 378 -0.70 -9.60 9.80
CA LEU A 378 -1.30 -10.58 8.89
C LEU A 378 -2.76 -10.85 9.26
N ARG A 379 -3.08 -10.94 10.55
CA ARG A 379 -4.46 -11.09 11.01
C ARG A 379 -5.31 -9.85 10.70
N ALA A 380 -4.77 -8.65 10.92
CA ALA A 380 -5.44 -7.40 10.55
C ALA A 380 -5.79 -7.35 9.04
N LEU A 381 -4.85 -7.74 8.18
CA LEU A 381 -5.03 -7.76 6.73
C LEU A 381 -5.95 -8.89 6.23
N GLU A 382 -6.03 -10.00 6.96
CA GLU A 382 -7.03 -11.04 6.71
C GLU A 382 -8.46 -10.53 7.01
N LEU A 383 -8.63 -9.79 8.10
CA LEU A 383 -9.91 -9.26 8.55
C LEU A 383 -10.35 -8.01 7.76
N SER A 384 -9.39 -7.16 7.38
CA SER A 384 -9.61 -5.89 6.68
C SER A 384 -8.59 -5.72 5.54
N PRO A 385 -8.73 -6.46 4.42
CA PRO A 385 -7.76 -6.45 3.31
C PRO A 385 -7.69 -5.11 2.55
N GLY A 386 -8.67 -4.23 2.74
CA GLY A 386 -8.70 -2.86 2.23
C GLY A 386 -8.09 -1.81 3.15
N SER A 387 -7.48 -2.19 4.27
CA SER A 387 -6.86 -1.24 5.20
C SER A 387 -5.52 -0.71 4.68
N ALA A 388 -5.52 0.52 4.14
CA ALA A 388 -4.30 1.19 3.68
C ALA A 388 -3.26 1.31 4.81
N GLN A 389 -3.70 1.65 6.02
CA GLN A 389 -2.84 1.82 7.18
C GLN A 389 -2.17 0.51 7.62
N ALA A 390 -2.92 -0.61 7.64
CA ALA A 390 -2.34 -1.91 7.98
C ALA A 390 -1.28 -2.35 6.96
N HIS A 391 -1.52 -2.15 5.66
CA HIS A 391 -0.54 -2.38 4.61
C HIS A 391 0.71 -1.49 4.77
N GLN A 392 0.52 -0.21 5.08
CA GLN A 392 1.62 0.75 5.30
C GLN A 392 2.51 0.30 6.46
N HIS A 393 1.93 0.06 7.63
CA HIS A 393 2.68 -0.32 8.83
C HIS A 393 3.34 -1.69 8.69
N TYR A 394 2.68 -2.65 8.03
CA TYR A 394 3.30 -3.93 7.70
C TYR A 394 4.47 -3.78 6.73
N GLY A 395 4.37 -2.85 5.77
CA GLY A 395 5.49 -2.46 4.92
C GLY A 395 6.68 -1.90 5.71
N TRP A 396 6.44 -1.08 6.73
CA TRP A 396 7.47 -0.57 7.64
C TRP A 396 8.15 -1.69 8.44
N LEU A 397 7.37 -2.62 8.97
CA LEU A 397 7.89 -3.81 9.65
C LEU A 397 8.81 -4.62 8.72
N CYS A 398 8.34 -4.97 7.52
CA CYS A 398 9.12 -5.72 6.54
C CYS A 398 10.45 -5.01 6.21
N SER A 399 10.40 -3.68 6.03
CA SER A 399 11.60 -2.89 5.75
C SER A 399 12.58 -2.86 6.92
N SER A 400 12.10 -2.78 8.16
CA SER A 400 12.93 -2.81 9.36
C SER A 400 13.66 -4.14 9.52
N LEU A 401 13.05 -5.23 9.04
CA LEU A 401 13.63 -6.56 8.98
C LEU A 401 14.53 -6.79 7.75
N GLY A 402 14.70 -5.79 6.86
CA GLY A 402 15.49 -5.91 5.63
C GLY A 402 14.79 -6.62 4.46
N ARG A 403 13.50 -6.93 4.60
CA ARG A 403 12.68 -7.58 3.56
C ARG A 403 12.10 -6.53 2.60
N TYR A 404 12.97 -5.86 1.82
CA TYR A 404 12.62 -4.65 1.06
C TYR A 404 11.61 -4.88 -0.06
N ASP A 405 11.66 -6.01 -0.78
CA ASP A 405 10.69 -6.30 -1.85
C ASP A 405 9.29 -6.54 -1.28
N ALA A 406 9.18 -7.27 -0.16
CA ALA A 406 7.92 -7.43 0.56
C ALA A 406 7.39 -6.09 1.08
N ALA A 407 8.28 -5.24 1.64
CA ALA A 407 7.94 -3.89 2.09
C ALA A 407 7.37 -3.04 0.95
N LEU A 408 8.05 -3.02 -0.20
CA LEU A 408 7.59 -2.25 -1.36
C LEU A 408 6.27 -2.78 -1.93
N GLY A 409 6.03 -4.09 -1.89
CA GLY A 409 4.74 -4.69 -2.27
C GLY A 409 3.60 -4.16 -1.39
N GLN A 410 3.78 -4.18 -0.07
CA GLN A 410 2.80 -3.67 0.89
C GLN A 410 2.57 -2.15 0.75
N LEU A 411 3.64 -1.38 0.59
CA LEU A 411 3.54 0.08 0.45
C LEU A 411 2.90 0.51 -0.87
N ARG A 412 3.14 -0.22 -1.96
CA ARG A 412 2.42 -0.01 -3.22
C ARG A 412 0.93 -0.28 -3.07
N ARG A 413 0.58 -1.37 -2.34
CA ARG A 413 -0.82 -1.67 -2.03
C ARG A 413 -1.44 -0.57 -1.16
N ALA A 414 -0.76 -0.11 -0.12
CA ALA A 414 -1.19 1.02 0.70
C ALA A 414 -1.44 2.27 -0.16
N ARG A 415 -0.53 2.60 -1.08
CA ARG A 415 -0.67 3.74 -2.00
C ARG A 415 -1.84 3.60 -2.99
N GLU A 416 -2.14 2.38 -3.43
CA GLU A 416 -3.32 2.13 -4.26
C GLU A 416 -4.63 2.42 -3.50
N LEU A 417 -4.65 2.11 -2.20
CA LEU A 417 -5.80 2.33 -1.32
C LEU A 417 -5.86 3.77 -0.79
N ASP A 418 -4.71 4.42 -0.63
CA ASP A 418 -4.58 5.81 -0.18
C ASP A 418 -3.59 6.59 -1.07
N PRO A 419 -4.02 7.00 -2.27
CA PRO A 419 -3.12 7.62 -3.26
C PRO A 419 -2.60 9.00 -2.85
N ILE A 420 -3.27 9.69 -1.92
CA ILE A 420 -2.93 11.08 -1.56
C ILE A 420 -1.99 11.13 -0.36
N LEU A 421 -2.15 10.24 0.63
CA LEU A 421 -1.41 10.33 1.89
C LEU A 421 -0.02 9.68 1.86
N ILE A 422 0.22 8.67 1.02
CA ILE A 422 1.40 7.78 1.11
C ILE A 422 2.41 7.92 -0.07
N PRO A 423 2.62 9.08 -0.68
CA PRO A 423 3.53 9.19 -1.83
C PRO A 423 5.01 9.02 -1.44
N THR A 424 5.38 9.35 -0.20
CA THR A 424 6.78 9.42 0.25
C THR A 424 7.33 8.12 0.83
N ASP A 425 6.47 7.22 1.30
CA ASP A 425 6.91 5.97 1.93
C ASP A 425 7.59 5.05 0.92
N VAL A 426 7.05 4.94 -0.29
CA VAL A 426 7.67 4.15 -1.37
C VAL A 426 9.08 4.66 -1.66
N VAL A 427 9.27 5.99 -1.74
CA VAL A 427 10.60 6.62 -1.97
C VAL A 427 11.57 6.26 -0.86
N THR A 428 11.18 6.44 0.40
CA THR A 428 12.01 6.14 1.57
C THR A 428 12.49 4.69 1.55
N HIS A 429 11.61 3.75 1.19
CA HIS A 429 11.94 2.32 1.19
C HIS A 429 12.73 1.88 -0.05
N LEU A 430 12.57 2.56 -1.19
CA LEU A 430 13.46 2.42 -2.34
C LEU A 430 14.90 2.88 -2.00
N LEU A 431 15.04 4.00 -1.28
CA LEU A 431 16.35 4.47 -0.78
C LEU A 431 16.99 3.46 0.19
N ARG A 432 16.20 2.88 1.10
CA ARG A 432 16.67 1.81 2.00
C ARG A 432 17.11 0.56 1.25
N ALA A 433 16.41 0.21 0.19
CA ALA A 433 16.74 -0.92 -0.69
C ALA A 433 17.92 -0.64 -1.65
N GLY A 434 18.47 0.59 -1.67
CA GLY A 434 19.54 0.99 -2.59
C GLY A 434 19.09 1.20 -4.04
N ARG A 435 17.77 1.26 -4.30
CA ARG A 435 17.16 1.44 -5.64
C ARG A 435 17.06 2.94 -5.97
N ILE A 436 18.23 3.61 -6.07
CA ILE A 436 18.33 5.08 -6.11
C ILE A 436 17.62 5.66 -7.34
N GLY A 437 17.79 5.07 -8.54
CA GLY A 437 17.16 5.57 -9.77
C GLY A 437 15.64 5.59 -9.68
N GLU A 438 15.03 4.50 -9.18
CA GLU A 438 13.59 4.43 -8.99
C GLU A 438 13.11 5.38 -7.88
N ALA A 439 13.90 5.52 -6.80
CA ALA A 439 13.61 6.46 -5.72
C ALA A 439 13.57 7.91 -6.24
N LEU A 440 14.52 8.29 -7.12
CA LEU A 440 14.59 9.64 -7.69
C LEU A 440 13.39 9.92 -8.63
N GLU A 441 13.01 8.96 -9.46
CA GLU A 441 11.84 9.08 -10.34
C GLU A 441 10.55 9.30 -9.54
N GLU A 442 10.31 8.44 -8.55
CA GLU A 442 9.13 8.54 -7.67
C GLU A 442 9.16 9.81 -6.81
N ALA A 443 10.33 10.23 -6.31
CA ALA A 443 10.45 11.46 -5.53
C ALA A 443 10.15 12.72 -6.36
N ARG A 444 10.67 12.80 -7.58
CA ARG A 444 10.37 13.89 -8.52
C ARG A 444 8.88 13.95 -8.85
N LYS A 445 8.24 12.79 -9.02
CA LYS A 445 6.80 12.69 -9.24
C LYS A 445 6.03 13.23 -8.02
N SER A 446 6.33 12.72 -6.82
CA SER A 446 5.66 13.14 -5.58
C SER A 446 5.77 14.63 -5.30
N ALA A 447 6.96 15.23 -5.53
CA ALA A 447 7.17 16.65 -5.33
C ALA A 447 6.42 17.53 -6.35
N ARG A 448 6.22 17.04 -7.60
CA ARG A 448 5.38 17.72 -8.60
C ARG A 448 3.90 17.65 -8.25
N GLU A 449 3.43 16.47 -7.79
CA GLU A 449 2.02 16.26 -7.47
C GLU A 449 1.61 16.97 -6.17
N GLN A 450 2.53 17.08 -5.21
CA GLN A 450 2.29 17.67 -3.89
C GLN A 450 3.37 18.69 -3.49
N PRO A 451 3.49 19.82 -4.21
CA PRO A 451 4.58 20.79 -4.03
C PRO A 451 4.54 21.54 -2.68
N GLY A 452 3.42 21.51 -1.98
CA GLY A 452 3.25 22.07 -0.63
C GLY A 452 3.57 21.10 0.52
N THR A 453 3.92 19.85 0.23
CA THR A 453 4.16 18.83 1.25
C THR A 453 5.65 18.74 1.62
N PRO A 454 6.06 19.12 2.87
CA PRO A 454 7.46 19.14 3.27
C PRO A 454 8.17 17.79 3.09
N ARG A 455 7.48 16.69 3.41
CA ARG A 455 8.03 15.35 3.30
C ARG A 455 8.38 14.96 1.86
N CYS A 456 7.63 15.43 0.85
CA CYS A 456 7.95 15.20 -0.57
C CYS A 456 9.28 15.84 -0.95
N HIS A 457 9.55 17.06 -0.47
CA HIS A 457 10.83 17.73 -0.68
C HIS A 457 11.97 17.08 0.10
N SER A 458 11.70 16.59 1.31
CA SER A 458 12.72 15.87 2.12
C SER A 458 13.19 14.58 1.43
N VAL A 459 12.27 13.73 0.96
CA VAL A 459 12.66 12.48 0.27
C VAL A 459 13.27 12.73 -1.10
N LEU A 460 12.85 13.80 -1.81
CA LEU A 460 13.48 14.24 -3.04
C LEU A 460 14.93 14.72 -2.79
N GLY A 461 15.15 15.46 -1.71
CA GLY A 461 16.48 15.92 -1.32
C GLY A 461 17.44 14.74 -1.13
N TRP A 462 17.03 13.71 -0.38
CA TRP A 462 17.86 12.53 -0.18
C TRP A 462 18.05 11.71 -1.47
N ALA A 463 17.04 11.57 -2.31
CA ALA A 463 17.17 10.87 -3.58
C ALA A 463 18.16 11.58 -4.52
N LEU A 464 18.15 12.91 -4.57
CA LEU A 464 19.10 13.72 -5.32
C LEU A 464 20.53 13.57 -4.76
N ILE A 465 20.72 13.68 -3.46
CA ILE A 465 22.04 13.50 -2.83
C ILE A 465 22.64 12.13 -3.17
N PHE A 466 21.83 11.06 -3.08
CA PHE A 466 22.33 9.71 -3.40
C PHE A 466 22.49 9.44 -4.90
N SER A 467 21.93 10.28 -5.76
CA SER A 467 22.20 10.24 -7.20
C SER A 467 23.41 11.09 -7.62
N GLY A 468 24.06 11.81 -6.67
CA GLY A 468 25.20 12.68 -6.93
C GLY A 468 24.84 14.14 -7.22
N GLU A 469 23.56 14.51 -7.09
CA GLU A 469 23.05 15.89 -7.30
C GLU A 469 22.99 16.63 -5.94
N GLU A 470 24.11 16.75 -5.21
CA GLU A 470 24.16 17.22 -3.82
C GLU A 470 23.56 18.61 -3.63
N ALA A 471 23.94 19.59 -4.45
CA ALA A 471 23.44 20.98 -4.32
C ALA A 471 21.92 21.06 -4.50
N ALA A 472 21.37 20.34 -5.49
CA ALA A 472 19.93 20.27 -5.72
C ALA A 472 19.21 19.56 -4.57
N GLY A 473 19.86 18.54 -3.99
CA GLY A 473 19.35 17.81 -2.83
C GLY A 473 19.26 18.68 -1.59
N ILE A 474 20.30 19.46 -1.26
CA ILE A 474 20.30 20.43 -0.15
C ILE A 474 19.21 21.48 -0.37
N ALA A 475 19.09 22.07 -1.55
CA ALA A 475 18.03 23.02 -1.86
C ALA A 475 16.62 22.44 -1.67
N SER A 476 16.44 21.15 -1.98
CA SER A 476 15.16 20.46 -1.74
C SER A 476 14.89 20.27 -0.23
N LEU A 477 15.91 19.95 0.58
CA LEU A 477 15.79 19.88 2.04
C LEU A 477 15.51 21.26 2.67
N GLU A 478 16.12 22.32 2.17
CA GLU A 478 15.81 23.69 2.56
C GLU A 478 14.34 24.04 2.30
N ARG A 479 13.82 23.62 1.15
CA ARG A 479 12.40 23.79 0.85
C ARG A 479 11.51 23.04 1.84
N ALA A 480 11.89 21.81 2.25
CA ALA A 480 11.18 21.09 3.29
C ALA A 480 11.14 21.83 4.63
N VAL A 481 12.27 22.40 5.05
CA VAL A 481 12.37 23.23 6.28
C VAL A 481 11.51 24.51 6.13
N ALA A 482 11.56 25.19 4.99
CA ALA A 482 10.78 26.41 4.75
C ALA A 482 9.26 26.16 4.76
N LEU A 483 8.81 24.99 4.29
CA LEU A 483 7.40 24.59 4.33
C LEU A 483 6.92 24.16 5.73
N SER A 484 7.86 23.79 6.63
CA SER A 484 7.54 23.37 8.00
C SER A 484 8.63 23.81 8.98
N PRO A 485 8.74 25.13 9.27
CA PRO A 485 9.85 25.69 10.06
C PRO A 485 9.86 25.20 11.53
N GLY A 486 8.71 24.71 12.02
CA GLY A 486 8.60 24.09 13.34
C GLY A 486 9.14 22.65 13.43
N ALA A 487 9.28 21.92 12.32
CA ALA A 487 9.62 20.51 12.34
C ALA A 487 11.12 20.27 12.47
N THR A 488 11.57 19.85 13.65
CA THR A 488 12.98 19.53 13.94
C THR A 488 13.51 18.35 13.10
N LEU A 489 12.63 17.49 12.59
CA LEU A 489 12.98 16.39 11.68
C LEU A 489 13.63 16.92 10.39
N PHE A 490 13.00 17.87 9.71
CA PHE A 490 13.54 18.37 8.43
C PHE A 490 14.80 19.21 8.65
N LEU A 491 14.84 19.96 9.74
CA LEU A 491 16.02 20.73 10.13
C LEU A 491 17.21 19.80 10.40
N SER A 492 17.03 18.71 11.14
CA SER A 492 18.09 17.75 11.43
C SER A 492 18.58 17.01 10.17
N GLN A 493 17.68 16.68 9.25
CA GLN A 493 18.06 16.07 7.96
C GLN A 493 18.86 17.05 7.09
N LEU A 494 18.51 18.34 7.09
CA LEU A 494 19.30 19.37 6.42
C LEU A 494 20.70 19.49 7.05
N GLY A 495 20.80 19.46 8.38
CA GLY A 495 22.09 19.48 9.08
C GLY A 495 22.97 18.29 8.73
N GLN A 496 22.39 17.09 8.63
CA GLN A 496 23.11 15.91 8.18
C GLN A 496 23.59 16.05 6.73
N ALA A 497 22.75 16.55 5.83
CA ALA A 497 23.09 16.73 4.43
C ALA A 497 24.21 17.76 4.25
N CYS A 498 24.15 18.90 4.96
CA CYS A 498 25.23 19.90 4.97
C CYS A 498 26.55 19.30 5.44
N ALA A 499 26.52 18.51 6.53
CA ALA A 499 27.74 17.85 7.04
C ALA A 499 28.34 16.87 6.02
N LEU A 500 27.51 16.06 5.37
CA LEU A 500 27.95 15.11 4.34
C LEU A 500 28.52 15.82 3.11
N ALA A 501 28.02 17.01 2.77
CA ALA A 501 28.54 17.85 1.67
C ALA A 501 29.79 18.68 2.09
N GLY A 502 30.29 18.53 3.31
CA GLY A 502 31.48 19.22 3.81
C GLY A 502 31.21 20.62 4.41
N ASP A 503 29.98 21.10 4.43
CA ASP A 503 29.61 22.34 5.13
C ASP A 503 29.40 22.09 6.64
N VAL A 504 30.52 21.78 7.29
CA VAL A 504 30.58 21.50 8.73
C VAL A 504 30.11 22.69 9.57
N LYS A 505 30.40 23.92 9.11
CA LYS A 505 30.00 25.12 9.81
C LYS A 505 28.48 25.21 9.92
N ARG A 506 27.78 25.09 8.82
CA ARG A 506 26.33 25.14 8.76
C ARG A 506 25.68 23.97 9.53
N ALA A 507 26.26 22.78 9.44
CA ALA A 507 25.78 21.62 10.22
C ALA A 507 25.86 21.89 11.74
N ARG A 508 26.93 22.54 12.22
CA ARG A 508 27.08 22.95 13.62
C ARG A 508 26.08 24.04 14.03
N GLU A 509 25.83 25.01 13.18
CA GLU A 509 24.81 26.04 13.40
C GLU A 509 23.42 25.41 13.54
N ILE A 510 23.09 24.42 12.71
CA ILE A 510 21.83 23.68 12.81
C ILE A 510 21.78 22.85 14.11
N LEU A 511 22.87 22.18 14.49
CA LEU A 511 22.96 21.46 15.76
C LEU A 511 22.69 22.39 16.93
N GLN A 512 23.27 23.61 16.93
CA GLN A 512 23.02 24.61 17.97
C GLN A 512 21.55 25.05 18.02
N GLN A 513 20.92 25.26 16.86
CA GLN A 513 19.49 25.55 16.78
C GLN A 513 18.63 24.44 17.39
N LEU A 514 18.97 23.17 17.17
CA LEU A 514 18.29 22.05 17.81
C LEU A 514 18.48 22.03 19.31
N CYS A 515 19.70 22.35 19.80
CA CYS A 515 19.99 22.50 21.23
C CYS A 515 19.16 23.63 21.86
N ASP A 516 19.14 24.81 21.23
CA ASP A 516 18.38 25.97 21.74
C ASP A 516 16.87 25.68 21.80
N ARG A 517 16.36 24.94 20.84
CA ARG A 517 14.97 24.47 20.84
C ARG A 517 14.70 23.47 21.94
N SER A 518 15.62 22.53 22.19
CA SER A 518 15.46 21.49 23.21
C SER A 518 15.34 22.08 24.64
N MET A 519 15.76 23.35 24.85
CA MET A 519 15.56 24.06 26.11
C MET A 519 14.12 24.55 26.34
N ARG A 520 13.28 24.54 25.29
CA ARG A 520 11.92 25.10 25.30
C ARG A 520 10.84 24.09 24.94
N GLU A 521 11.19 23.10 24.16
CA GLU A 521 10.29 22.09 23.64
C GLU A 521 10.98 20.71 23.56
N PHE A 522 10.21 19.64 23.48
CA PHE A 522 10.79 18.31 23.28
C PHE A 522 11.39 18.19 21.87
N VAL A 523 12.69 17.91 21.80
CA VAL A 523 13.36 17.54 20.57
C VAL A 523 13.83 16.10 20.71
N SER A 524 13.39 15.21 19.80
CA SER A 524 13.76 13.81 19.85
C SER A 524 15.29 13.64 19.77
N PRO A 525 15.91 12.84 20.64
CA PRO A 525 17.33 12.49 20.52
C PRO A 525 17.70 11.91 19.15
N TYR A 526 16.75 11.26 18.50
CA TYR A 526 16.92 10.72 17.16
C TYR A 526 17.25 11.81 16.11
N HIS A 527 16.75 13.06 16.29
CA HIS A 527 17.06 14.17 15.40
C HIS A 527 18.50 14.68 15.58
N PHE A 528 19.03 14.69 16.79
CA PHE A 528 20.44 15.01 17.03
C PHE A 528 21.37 13.95 16.42
N ALA A 529 20.96 12.66 16.50
CA ALA A 529 21.73 11.57 15.93
C ALA A 529 21.96 11.73 14.42
N TYR A 530 21.02 12.31 13.67
CA TYR A 530 21.22 12.60 12.24
C TYR A 530 22.39 13.55 12.02
N VAL A 531 22.43 14.65 12.73
CA VAL A 531 23.47 15.68 12.54
C VAL A 531 24.84 15.14 12.97
N TYR A 532 24.93 14.48 14.14
CA TYR A 532 26.18 13.87 14.61
C TYR A 532 26.70 12.78 13.65
N ALA A 533 25.79 11.95 13.12
CA ALA A 533 26.17 10.95 12.12
C ALA A 533 26.72 11.59 10.84
N GLY A 534 26.14 12.71 10.39
CA GLY A 534 26.65 13.49 9.25
C GLY A 534 28.02 14.08 9.52
N LEU A 535 28.26 14.60 10.73
CA LEU A 535 29.56 15.16 11.16
C LEU A 535 30.64 14.10 11.40
N GLY A 536 30.31 12.80 11.32
CA GLY A 536 31.23 11.71 11.61
C GLY A 536 31.48 11.45 13.09
N GLU A 537 30.70 12.10 13.98
CA GLU A 537 30.77 11.95 15.43
C GLU A 537 30.00 10.71 15.88
N ALA A 538 30.57 9.54 15.60
CA ALA A 538 29.89 8.25 15.76
C ALA A 538 29.41 8.00 17.20
N ASP A 539 30.26 8.28 18.21
CA ASP A 539 29.89 8.06 19.61
C ASP A 539 28.72 8.95 20.05
N ALA A 540 28.76 10.25 19.73
CA ALA A 540 27.67 11.18 20.04
C ALA A 540 26.37 10.80 19.31
N ALA A 541 26.46 10.36 18.06
CA ALA A 541 25.30 9.85 17.33
C ALA A 541 24.69 8.63 18.01
N ILE A 542 25.53 7.69 18.47
CA ILE A 542 25.06 6.47 19.14
C ILE A 542 24.48 6.79 20.52
N ASP A 543 25.09 7.70 21.29
CA ASP A 543 24.53 8.18 22.57
C ASP A 543 23.11 8.69 22.38
N CYS A 544 22.87 9.48 21.33
CA CYS A 544 21.54 9.96 20.98
C CYS A 544 20.58 8.82 20.55
N LEU A 545 21.07 7.82 19.81
CA LEU A 545 20.25 6.68 19.42
C LEU A 545 19.91 5.78 20.61
N GLU A 546 20.82 5.57 21.55
CA GLU A 546 20.55 4.84 22.80
C GLU A 546 19.53 5.60 23.67
N GLN A 547 19.64 6.93 23.77
CA GLN A 547 18.63 7.74 24.45
C GLN A 547 17.26 7.66 23.75
N ALA A 548 17.23 7.67 22.40
CA ALA A 548 15.99 7.51 21.65
C ALA A 548 15.37 6.12 21.88
N PHE A 549 16.20 5.08 21.96
CA PHE A 549 15.75 3.72 22.30
C PHE A 549 15.17 3.65 23.72
N ASP A 550 15.87 4.18 24.71
CA ASP A 550 15.44 4.14 26.11
C ASP A 550 14.13 4.93 26.30
N ARG A 551 13.98 6.07 25.60
CA ARG A 551 12.76 6.89 25.63
C ARG A 551 11.67 6.44 24.67
N ARG A 552 11.88 5.37 23.91
CA ARG A 552 10.95 4.87 22.87
C ARG A 552 10.52 5.97 21.88
N SER A 553 11.43 6.89 21.54
CA SER A 553 11.13 8.08 20.75
C SER A 553 11.64 8.00 19.32
N GLY A 554 10.93 8.66 18.41
CA GLY A 554 11.30 8.71 16.99
C GLY A 554 11.10 7.39 16.26
N ALA A 555 11.62 7.32 15.04
CA ALA A 555 11.55 6.13 14.20
C ALA A 555 12.69 5.13 14.49
N ILE A 556 13.04 4.94 15.78
CA ILE A 556 14.16 4.09 16.21
C ILE A 556 14.03 2.65 15.70
N TYR A 557 12.80 2.14 15.55
CA TYR A 557 12.52 0.81 14.99
C TYR A 557 13.13 0.59 13.59
N GLY A 558 13.38 1.65 12.84
CA GLY A 558 13.89 1.57 11.45
C GLY A 558 15.39 1.76 11.29
N ILE A 559 16.21 1.80 12.36
CA ILE A 559 17.63 2.16 12.28
C ILE A 559 18.48 1.14 11.50
N LYS A 560 18.18 -0.15 11.57
CA LYS A 560 18.95 -1.20 10.88
C LYS A 560 19.03 -0.95 9.37
N GLY A 561 17.92 -0.60 8.74
CA GLY A 561 17.81 -0.31 7.31
C GLY A 561 18.01 1.16 6.94
N SER A 562 18.22 2.05 7.91
CA SER A 562 18.33 3.48 7.64
C SER A 562 19.56 3.80 6.81
N PHE A 563 19.35 4.49 5.68
CA PHE A 563 20.44 4.99 4.86
C PHE A 563 21.18 6.18 5.53
N LEU A 564 20.55 6.80 6.52
CA LEU A 564 21.06 7.97 7.24
C LEU A 564 22.11 7.59 8.30
N PHE A 565 22.14 6.34 8.75
CA PHE A 565 23.11 5.82 9.73
C PHE A 565 24.06 4.77 9.14
N ARG A 566 24.30 4.85 7.82
CA ARG A 566 25.11 3.88 7.08
C ARG A 566 26.53 3.79 7.63
N ASN A 567 27.10 4.92 8.04
CA ASN A 567 28.44 5.04 8.60
C ASN A 567 28.58 4.48 10.03
N LEU A 568 27.46 4.21 10.73
CA LEU A 568 27.48 3.64 12.09
C LEU A 568 27.36 2.12 12.11
N ARG A 569 27.07 1.47 10.98
CA ARG A 569 26.71 0.03 10.94
C ARG A 569 27.79 -0.89 11.50
N ASP A 570 29.06 -0.53 11.34
CA ASP A 570 30.18 -1.35 11.82
C ASP A 570 30.60 -1.04 13.25
N HIS A 571 30.07 0.00 13.84
CA HIS A 571 30.41 0.40 15.19
C HIS A 571 29.89 -0.62 16.23
N PRO A 572 30.73 -1.08 17.20
CA PRO A 572 30.34 -2.12 18.16
C PRO A 572 29.11 -1.79 18.99
N ARG A 573 28.99 -0.53 19.46
CA ARG A 573 27.81 -0.08 20.22
C ARG A 573 26.55 -0.05 19.36
N PHE A 574 26.63 0.34 18.09
CA PHE A 574 25.48 0.29 17.19
C PHE A 574 24.99 -1.16 16.98
N LYS A 575 25.92 -2.11 16.78
CA LYS A 575 25.58 -3.54 16.74
C LYS A 575 24.97 -4.04 18.05
N SER A 576 25.45 -3.53 19.20
CA SER A 576 24.85 -3.82 20.51
C SER A 576 23.43 -3.29 20.64
N LEU A 577 23.18 -2.05 20.18
CA LEU A 577 21.85 -1.45 20.14
C LEU A 577 20.88 -2.26 19.28
N LEU A 578 21.31 -2.70 18.09
CA LEU A 578 20.48 -3.58 17.24
C LEU A 578 20.14 -4.90 17.93
N ARG A 579 21.07 -5.51 18.69
CA ARG A 579 20.78 -6.73 19.49
C ARG A 579 19.75 -6.46 20.60
N ARG A 580 19.85 -5.31 21.30
CA ARG A 580 18.83 -4.90 22.30
C ARG A 580 17.45 -4.73 21.68
N MET A 581 17.38 -4.40 20.38
CA MET A 581 16.15 -4.26 19.60
C MET A 581 15.71 -5.56 18.93
N ASN A 582 16.35 -6.71 19.19
CA ASN A 582 16.10 -7.98 18.49
C ASN A 582 16.25 -7.89 16.95
N LEU A 583 17.18 -7.05 16.45
CA LEU A 583 17.46 -6.79 15.03
C LEU A 583 18.83 -7.32 14.59
N SER A 584 19.34 -8.36 15.19
CA SER A 584 20.64 -8.98 14.86
C SER A 584 20.66 -9.57 13.44
#